data_c40d221aaa037ac3da65c94923dec8c9
#
_entry.id   c40d221aaa037ac3da65c94923dec8c9
#
_cell.length_a   1.000
_cell.length_b   1.000
_cell.length_c   1.000
_cell.angle_alpha   90.00
_cell.angle_beta   90.00
_cell.angle_gamma   90.00
#
_symmetry.space_group_name_H-M   'P 1'
#
loop_
_entity.id
_entity.type
_entity.pdbx_description
1 polymer ?
#
loop_
_entity_poly.entity_id
_entity_poly.type
_entity_poly.pdbx_seq_one_letter_code
_entity_poly.pdbx_strand_id
1 'polypeptide(L)'
;MGVTAIATVLIAAGVVLLVLGSIPVKNTLEGNTLTVRYIIGEEKIDMSGANFYPVPDEVNHNIIRVGGTSVGRKHSGNFMNTKTRTKYKFYLTGNGERVYFEIGDKTYLVDGINRPTDAT
;
A
#
# COMPACT_ATOMS: atom_id res chain seq x y z
N MET A 1 -24.18 4.16 -33.82
CA MET A 1 -24.19 3.17 -32.75
C MET A 1 -22.81 2.65 -32.37
N GLY A 2 -21.90 2.39 -33.27
CA GLY A 2 -20.60 1.82 -32.99
C GLY A 2 -19.67 2.71 -32.14
N VAL A 3 -19.67 4.02 -32.37
CA VAL A 3 -18.74 4.94 -31.68
C VAL A 3 -19.04 5.03 -30.19
N THR A 4 -20.31 5.14 -29.82
CA THR A 4 -20.70 5.24 -28.39
C THR A 4 -20.42 3.94 -27.66
N ALA A 5 -20.70 2.80 -28.26
CA ALA A 5 -20.44 1.49 -27.65
C ALA A 5 -18.95 1.24 -27.45
N ILE A 6 -18.11 1.62 -28.42
CA ILE A 6 -16.66 1.48 -28.33
C ILE A 6 -16.10 2.36 -27.21
N ALA A 7 -16.56 3.61 -27.11
CA ALA A 7 -16.12 4.52 -26.04
C ALA A 7 -16.46 3.97 -24.65
N THR A 8 -17.66 3.42 -24.47
CA THR A 8 -18.07 2.81 -23.19
C THR A 8 -17.18 1.61 -22.82
N VAL A 9 -16.85 0.75 -23.78
CA VAL A 9 -15.98 -0.41 -23.54
C VAL A 9 -14.57 0.05 -23.16
N LEU A 10 -14.02 1.06 -23.82
CA LEU A 10 -12.68 1.58 -23.52
C LEU A 10 -12.62 2.20 -22.12
N ILE A 11 -13.65 2.92 -21.72
CA ILE A 11 -13.72 3.51 -20.35
C ILE A 11 -13.79 2.39 -19.31
N ALA A 12 -14.61 1.39 -19.51
CA ALA A 12 -14.72 0.25 -18.60
C ALA A 12 -13.40 -0.52 -18.49
N ALA A 13 -12.71 -0.77 -19.61
CA ALA A 13 -11.41 -1.42 -19.63
C ALA A 13 -10.36 -0.58 -18.89
N GLY A 14 -10.36 0.74 -19.07
CA GLY A 14 -9.46 1.66 -18.39
C GLY A 14 -9.65 1.64 -16.87
N VAL A 15 -10.90 1.61 -16.39
CA VAL A 15 -11.20 1.52 -14.96
C VAL A 15 -10.70 0.20 -14.39
N VAL A 16 -10.92 -0.92 -15.06
CA VAL A 16 -10.43 -2.25 -14.63
C VAL A 16 -8.90 -2.23 -14.54
N LEU A 17 -8.20 -1.68 -15.53
CA LEU A 17 -6.74 -1.57 -15.50
C LEU A 17 -6.24 -0.73 -14.34
N LEU A 18 -6.92 0.38 -14.02
CA LEU A 18 -6.54 1.22 -12.88
C LEU A 18 -6.69 0.47 -11.55
N VAL A 19 -7.76 -0.27 -11.37
CA VAL A 19 -7.99 -1.07 -10.17
C VAL A 19 -6.94 -2.17 -10.06
N LEU A 20 -6.73 -2.96 -11.11
CA LEU A 20 -5.73 -4.03 -11.13
C LEU A 20 -4.32 -3.47 -10.96
N GLY A 21 -4.04 -2.32 -11.59
CA GLY A 21 -2.72 -1.68 -11.49
C GLY A 21 -2.36 -1.22 -10.10
N SER A 22 -3.35 -0.98 -9.23
CA SER A 22 -3.10 -0.53 -7.86
C SER A 22 -3.03 -1.68 -6.83
N ILE A 23 -3.12 -2.94 -7.27
CA ILE A 23 -3.00 -4.09 -6.38
C ILE A 23 -1.52 -4.37 -6.14
N PRO A 24 -1.03 -4.30 -4.88
CA PRO A 24 0.36 -4.56 -4.59
C PRO A 24 0.67 -6.06 -4.68
N VAL A 25 1.75 -6.38 -5.35
CA VAL A 25 2.17 -7.77 -5.59
C VAL A 25 3.36 -8.14 -4.73
N LYS A 26 4.32 -7.24 -4.61
CA LYS A 26 5.57 -7.51 -3.89
C LYS A 26 6.19 -6.22 -3.37
N ASN A 27 6.70 -6.29 -2.15
CA ASN A 27 7.51 -5.23 -1.56
C ASN A 27 8.96 -5.71 -1.47
N THR A 28 9.88 -4.84 -1.84
CA THR A 28 11.31 -5.14 -1.80
C THR A 28 12.05 -3.96 -1.17
N LEU A 29 12.94 -4.26 -0.25
CA LEU A 29 13.79 -3.23 0.36
C LEU A 29 15.23 -3.44 -0.07
N GLU A 30 15.79 -2.45 -0.78
CA GLU A 30 17.18 -2.45 -1.19
C GLU A 30 17.85 -1.18 -0.71
N GLY A 31 18.80 -1.31 0.21
CA GLY A 31 19.42 -0.14 0.84
C GLY A 31 18.37 0.68 1.56
N ASN A 32 18.22 1.94 1.16
CA ASN A 32 17.23 2.85 1.72
C ASN A 32 16.00 3.03 0.82
N THR A 33 15.80 2.17 -0.17
CA THR A 33 14.67 2.28 -1.09
C THR A 33 13.71 1.11 -0.93
N LEU A 34 12.47 1.42 -0.56
CA LEU A 34 11.38 0.46 -0.56
C LEU A 34 10.68 0.56 -1.91
N THR A 35 10.63 -0.55 -2.63
CA THR A 35 9.90 -0.63 -3.89
C THR A 35 8.62 -1.42 -3.67
N VAL A 36 7.49 -0.79 -3.91
CA VAL A 36 6.18 -1.44 -3.91
C VAL A 36 5.84 -1.76 -5.36
N ARG A 37 5.80 -3.05 -5.67
CA ARG A 37 5.49 -3.50 -7.01
C ARG A 37 4.00 -3.81 -7.11
N TYR A 38 3.36 -3.22 -8.10
CA TYR A 38 1.97 -3.45 -8.42
C TYR A 38 1.86 -4.42 -9.62
N ILE A 39 0.64 -4.81 -9.96
CA ILE A 39 0.41 -5.58 -11.19
C ILE A 39 0.90 -4.79 -12.39
N ILE A 40 0.68 -3.47 -12.40
CA ILE A 40 1.19 -2.57 -13.43
C ILE A 40 2.00 -1.47 -12.74
N GLY A 41 3.31 -1.47 -12.98
CA GLY A 41 4.19 -0.43 -12.46
C GLY A 41 4.68 -0.66 -11.03
N GLU A 42 5.35 0.33 -10.51
CA GLU A 42 5.93 0.29 -9.17
C GLU A 42 6.00 1.68 -8.56
N GLU A 43 6.08 1.73 -7.24
CA GLU A 43 6.28 2.95 -6.49
C GLU A 43 7.53 2.79 -5.63
N LYS A 44 8.37 3.80 -5.56
CA LYS A 44 9.57 3.80 -4.73
C LYS A 44 9.45 4.79 -3.59
N ILE A 45 9.79 4.34 -2.40
CA ILE A 45 9.73 5.14 -1.19
C ILE A 45 11.12 5.23 -0.60
N ASP A 46 11.58 6.46 -0.36
CA ASP A 46 12.86 6.69 0.30
C ASP A 46 12.70 6.43 1.79
N MET A 47 13.41 5.43 2.28
CA MET A 47 13.36 4.99 3.67
C MET A 47 14.39 5.68 4.55
N SER A 48 15.19 6.61 4.02
CA SER A 48 16.10 7.36 4.86
C SER A 48 15.30 8.21 5.85
N GLY A 49 15.69 8.15 7.11
CA GLY A 49 14.94 8.82 8.17
C GLY A 49 13.70 8.07 8.65
N ALA A 50 13.49 6.85 8.20
CA ALA A 50 12.38 6.04 8.69
C ALA A 50 12.63 5.59 10.14
N ASN A 51 11.61 5.70 10.98
CA ASN A 51 11.62 5.21 12.34
C ASN A 51 10.68 4.00 12.43
N PHE A 52 11.21 2.89 12.92
CA PHE A 52 10.47 1.63 13.00
C PHE A 52 9.89 1.43 14.40
N TYR A 53 8.66 0.95 14.45
CA TYR A 53 7.95 0.69 15.70
C TYR A 53 7.28 -0.68 15.64
N PRO A 54 6.96 -1.29 16.80
CA PRO A 54 6.12 -2.48 16.80
C PRO A 54 4.78 -2.19 16.17
N VAL A 55 4.21 -3.18 15.48
CA VAL A 55 2.90 -3.01 14.84
C VAL A 55 1.83 -2.82 15.91
N PRO A 56 1.16 -1.65 15.95
CA PRO A 56 0.13 -1.43 16.97
C PRO A 56 -1.15 -2.18 16.63
N ASP A 57 -1.89 -2.58 17.66
CA ASP A 57 -3.13 -3.31 17.48
C ASP A 57 -4.19 -2.48 16.74
N GLU A 58 -4.14 -1.17 16.86
CA GLU A 58 -5.12 -0.28 16.21
C GLU A 58 -5.14 -0.39 14.69
N VAL A 59 -4.10 -0.93 14.05
CA VAL A 59 -4.10 -1.14 12.60
C VAL A 59 -4.95 -2.33 12.17
N ASN A 60 -5.39 -3.15 13.13
CA ASN A 60 -6.19 -4.33 12.87
C ASN A 60 -7.69 -4.12 13.15
N HIS A 61 -8.05 -2.98 13.70
CA HIS A 61 -9.43 -2.71 14.14
C HIS A 61 -9.89 -1.33 13.69
N ASN A 62 -11.17 -1.24 13.37
CA ASN A 62 -11.81 0.03 13.04
C ASN A 62 -11.11 0.80 11.90
N ILE A 63 -10.61 0.07 10.92
CA ILE A 63 -9.92 0.64 9.78
C ILE A 63 -10.89 0.81 8.62
N ILE A 64 -10.89 1.99 8.03
CA ILE A 64 -11.63 2.27 6.81
C ILE A 64 -10.66 2.69 5.70
N ARG A 65 -11.03 2.39 4.48
CA ARG A 65 -10.30 2.83 3.31
C ARG A 65 -10.74 4.26 2.98
N VAL A 66 -9.79 5.19 3.01
CA VAL A 66 -10.04 6.59 2.65
C VAL A 66 -9.79 6.80 1.17
N GLY A 67 -8.77 6.18 0.63
CA GLY A 67 -8.46 6.21 -0.79
C GLY A 67 -7.44 5.13 -1.10
N GLY A 68 -7.70 4.31 -2.12
CA GLY A 68 -6.82 3.21 -2.48
C GLY A 68 -7.59 1.96 -2.82
N THR A 69 -6.92 0.82 -2.76
CA THR A 69 -7.45 -0.46 -3.21
C THR A 69 -7.34 -1.52 -2.12
N SER A 70 -8.39 -2.32 -1.97
CA SER A 70 -8.40 -3.50 -1.11
C SER A 70 -8.97 -4.69 -1.87
N VAL A 71 -8.17 -5.76 -2.00
CA VAL A 71 -8.58 -7.01 -2.64
C VAL A 71 -8.08 -8.16 -1.78
N GLY A 72 -8.96 -8.84 -1.07
CA GLY A 72 -8.56 -9.90 -0.15
C GLY A 72 -7.61 -9.36 0.93
N ARG A 73 -6.40 -9.92 0.99
CA ARG A 73 -5.36 -9.49 1.94
C ARG A 73 -4.46 -8.40 1.38
N LYS A 74 -4.69 -7.98 0.14
CA LYS A 74 -3.86 -6.98 -0.52
C LYS A 74 -4.49 -5.61 -0.36
N HIS A 75 -3.72 -4.67 0.15
CA HIS A 75 -4.19 -3.31 0.40
C HIS A 75 -3.14 -2.32 -0.04
N SER A 76 -3.56 -1.26 -0.71
CA SER A 76 -2.66 -0.15 -1.03
C SER A 76 -3.38 1.18 -0.94
N GLY A 77 -2.69 2.20 -0.46
CA GLY A 77 -3.20 3.56 -0.41
C GLY A 77 -3.48 4.05 1.01
N ASN A 78 -4.47 4.91 1.14
CA ASN A 78 -4.73 5.64 2.37
C ASN A 78 -5.85 4.98 3.18
N PHE A 79 -5.57 4.72 4.44
CA PHE A 79 -6.49 4.11 5.40
C PHE A 79 -6.50 4.94 6.68
N MET A 80 -7.53 4.78 7.48
CA MET A 80 -7.68 5.53 8.73
C MET A 80 -8.37 4.68 9.79
N ASN A 81 -7.89 4.80 11.03
CA ASN A 81 -8.60 4.24 12.18
C ASN A 81 -9.73 5.19 12.55
N THR A 82 -10.96 4.71 12.58
CA THR A 82 -12.13 5.56 12.85
C THR A 82 -12.24 6.04 14.29
N LYS A 83 -11.59 5.37 15.23
CA LYS A 83 -11.60 5.76 16.64
C LYS A 83 -10.50 6.75 16.98
N THR A 84 -9.26 6.45 16.57
CA THR A 84 -8.11 7.30 16.87
C THR A 84 -7.91 8.41 15.86
N ARG A 85 -8.54 8.29 14.69
CA ARG A 85 -8.36 9.20 13.55
C ARG A 85 -6.96 9.16 12.97
N THR A 86 -6.15 8.19 13.34
CA THR A 86 -4.81 8.03 12.80
C THR A 86 -4.88 7.60 11.34
N LYS A 87 -4.12 8.28 10.49
CA LYS A 87 -4.05 8.01 9.06
C LYS A 87 -2.83 7.16 8.76
N TYR A 88 -3.01 6.18 7.87
CA TYR A 88 -1.95 5.27 7.48
C TYR A 88 -1.85 5.16 5.97
N LYS A 89 -0.66 4.82 5.51
CA LYS A 89 -0.44 4.33 4.15
C LYS A 89 -0.16 2.84 4.24
N PHE A 90 -1.02 2.03 3.66
CA PHE A 90 -0.87 0.59 3.63
C PHE A 90 -0.34 0.15 2.27
N TYR A 91 0.65 -0.72 2.30
CA TYR A 91 1.17 -1.41 1.12
C TYR A 91 1.34 -2.87 1.51
N LEU A 92 0.22 -3.59 1.54
CA LEU A 92 0.14 -4.97 2.02
C LEU A 92 -0.11 -5.90 0.85
N THR A 93 0.82 -6.84 0.64
CA THR A 93 0.72 -7.84 -0.41
C THR A 93 0.02 -9.11 0.05
N GLY A 94 -0.18 -9.23 1.36
CA GLY A 94 -0.74 -10.43 1.97
C GLY A 94 0.30 -11.50 2.28
N ASN A 95 1.57 -11.22 2.04
CA ASN A 95 2.67 -12.15 2.27
C ASN A 95 3.69 -11.59 3.25
N GLY A 96 4.14 -12.42 4.17
CA GLY A 96 5.20 -12.05 5.08
C GLY A 96 4.74 -11.28 6.30
N GLU A 97 5.71 -10.89 7.10
CA GLU A 97 5.48 -10.18 8.35
C GLU A 97 5.23 -8.70 8.07
N ARG A 98 4.37 -8.10 8.88
CA ARG A 98 4.05 -6.67 8.77
C ARG A 98 5.12 -5.84 9.47
N VAL A 99 5.46 -4.72 8.87
CA VAL A 99 6.43 -3.75 9.38
C VAL A 99 5.76 -2.38 9.44
N TYR A 100 5.88 -1.72 10.59
CA TYR A 100 5.27 -0.42 10.86
C TYR A 100 6.36 0.63 11.05
N PHE A 101 6.26 1.73 10.33
CA PHE A 101 7.27 2.78 10.42
C PHE A 101 6.69 4.16 10.09
N GLU A 102 7.41 5.18 10.50
CA GLU A 102 7.07 6.57 10.22
C GLU A 102 8.19 7.26 9.46
N ILE A 103 7.82 8.05 8.46
CA ILE A 103 8.74 8.93 7.74
C ILE A 103 8.13 10.33 7.80
N GLY A 104 8.78 11.23 8.55
CA GLY A 104 8.21 12.56 8.78
C GLY A 104 6.87 12.46 9.49
N ASP A 105 5.83 13.02 8.88
CA ASP A 105 4.48 13.01 9.41
C ASP A 105 3.61 11.87 8.86
N LYS A 106 4.20 10.98 8.06
CA LYS A 106 3.48 9.86 7.42
C LYS A 106 3.77 8.56 8.11
N THR A 107 2.72 7.76 8.28
CA THR A 107 2.78 6.46 8.94
C THR A 107 2.46 5.37 7.95
N TYR A 108 3.31 4.35 7.91
CA TYR A 108 3.24 3.27 6.92
C TYR A 108 3.11 1.90 7.57
N LEU A 109 2.35 1.03 6.93
CA LEU A 109 2.31 -0.39 7.24
C LEU A 109 2.55 -1.16 5.95
N VAL A 110 3.61 -1.96 5.92
CA VAL A 110 3.99 -2.76 4.77
C VAL A 110 4.26 -4.20 5.20
N ASP A 111 4.33 -5.11 4.26
CA ASP A 111 4.69 -6.50 4.53
C ASP A 111 5.72 -7.00 3.53
N GLY A 112 6.25 -8.20 3.78
CA GLY A 112 7.15 -8.85 2.85
C GLY A 112 8.57 -8.31 2.81
N ILE A 113 8.92 -7.39 3.70
CA ILE A 113 10.29 -6.91 3.85
C ILE A 113 10.81 -7.27 5.24
N ASN A 114 12.11 -7.41 5.35
CA ASN A 114 12.73 -7.56 6.66
C ASN A 114 12.88 -6.16 7.26
N ARG A 115 12.42 -6.04 8.51
CA ARG A 115 12.72 -4.84 9.26
C ARG A 115 14.23 -4.65 9.24
N PRO A 116 14.74 -3.47 8.85
CA PRO A 116 16.16 -3.23 8.97
C PRO A 116 16.49 -3.42 10.43
N THR A 117 17.05 -4.53 10.74
CA THR A 117 17.64 -4.68 12.01
C THR A 117 18.73 -3.69 12.02
N ASP A 118 18.82 -2.98 13.01
CA ASP A 118 19.98 -2.26 13.30
C ASP A 118 21.13 -3.15 13.35
N ALA A 119 21.18 -3.96 12.47
CA ALA A 119 22.18 -4.89 12.23
C ALA A 119 23.47 -4.59 12.88
N THR A 120 23.16 -4.05 13.61
CA THR A 120 24.20 -3.85 14.42
C THR A 120 24.58 -4.91 15.05
#